data_cd167c3b0a58c5f6b41b21bc8f318ab3
#
_entry.id   cd167c3b0a58c5f6b41b21bc8f318ab3
#
_cell.length_a   1.000
_cell.length_b   1.000
_cell.length_c   1.000
_cell.angle_alpha   90.00
_cell.angle_beta   90.00
_cell.angle_gamma   90.00
#
_symmetry.space_group_name_H-M   'P 1'
#
loop_
_entity.id
_entity.type
_entity.pdbx_description
1 polymer ?
#
loop_
_entity_poly.entity_id
_entity_poly.type
_entity_poly.pdbx_seq_one_letter_code
_entity_poly.pdbx_strand_id
1 'polypeptide(L)'
;MEMLRPIIVDAHAPLARANPVAKLAAAAILLVALFVSLDWVTALVILLGLAATVRWSGIDPRLLLRRSWLIGLAAISIGIFNILFAAEQLGPIVLEVGPIRIGAETLVNGIGLTLRLLAIALAGILATVTTEPSDLADALIQQLHVSPRFAIGALAALRLIPLLARERQTIGLARRARGVDAGRNPVVAVRLAAGQLAALLVGAVRRGSRMALAMEARGFGALPSRTVARVQRMRRADWAWMAGATALAALAIGVSLALGTWRPLLG
;
A
#
# COMPACT_ATOMS: atom_id res chain seq x y z
N MET A 1 3.51 -22.03 -3.26
CA MET A 1 3.45 -21.58 -4.68
C MET A 1 2.23 -20.71 -5.01
N GLU A 2 1.18 -20.70 -4.22
CA GLU A 2 -0.02 -19.85 -4.45
C GLU A 2 0.18 -18.35 -4.24
N MET A 3 1.16 -17.93 -3.46
CA MET A 3 1.44 -16.50 -3.19
C MET A 3 1.96 -15.70 -4.40
N LEU A 4 2.31 -16.37 -5.50
CA LEU A 4 2.85 -15.72 -6.71
C LEU A 4 1.81 -15.54 -7.83
N ARG A 5 0.55 -15.91 -7.62
CA ARG A 5 -0.50 -15.61 -8.61
C ARG A 5 -0.74 -14.09 -8.65
N PRO A 6 -0.78 -13.49 -9.83
CA PRO A 6 -1.11 -12.07 -9.94
C PRO A 6 -2.50 -11.81 -9.34
N ILE A 7 -2.65 -10.74 -8.57
CA ILE A 7 -3.93 -10.34 -7.97
C ILE A 7 -4.87 -9.79 -9.03
N ILE A 8 -4.32 -9.21 -10.09
CA ILE A 8 -5.08 -8.67 -11.22
C ILE A 8 -5.42 -9.82 -12.14
N VAL A 9 -6.71 -10.09 -12.27
CA VAL A 9 -7.25 -11.11 -13.18
C VAL A 9 -7.50 -10.52 -14.56
N ASP A 10 -7.86 -9.23 -14.64
CA ASP A 10 -8.14 -8.53 -15.89
C ASP A 10 -7.27 -7.26 -16.04
N ALA A 11 -6.23 -7.37 -16.86
CA ALA A 11 -5.36 -6.24 -17.23
C ALA A 11 -6.08 -5.18 -18.11
N HIS A 12 -7.26 -5.50 -18.63
CA HIS A 12 -8.06 -4.59 -19.44
C HIS A 12 -9.04 -3.74 -18.62
N ALA A 13 -9.16 -4.01 -17.32
CA ALA A 13 -10.04 -3.26 -16.45
C ALA A 13 -9.72 -1.75 -16.46
N PRO A 14 -10.75 -0.88 -16.40
CA PRO A 14 -10.55 0.57 -16.49
C PRO A 14 -9.54 1.13 -15.51
N LEU A 15 -9.59 0.68 -14.26
CA LEU A 15 -8.65 1.12 -13.23
C LEU A 15 -7.24 0.56 -13.48
N ALA A 16 -7.09 -0.68 -13.98
CA ALA A 16 -5.77 -1.24 -14.28
C ALA A 16 -5.03 -0.42 -15.34
N ARG A 17 -5.76 0.09 -16.34
CA ARG A 17 -5.22 0.92 -17.43
C ARG A 17 -5.04 2.40 -17.08
N ALA A 18 -5.53 2.86 -15.94
CA ALA A 18 -5.41 4.26 -15.53
C ALA A 18 -3.95 4.62 -15.23
N ASN A 19 -3.61 5.90 -15.44
CA ASN A 19 -2.28 6.42 -15.20
C ASN A 19 -1.87 6.25 -13.72
N PRO A 20 -0.65 5.75 -13.42
CA PRO A 20 -0.17 5.55 -12.05
C PRO A 20 -0.25 6.82 -11.18
N VAL A 21 0.11 8.00 -11.73
CA VAL A 21 0.06 9.26 -10.98
C VAL A 21 -1.39 9.63 -10.64
N ALA A 22 -2.34 9.41 -11.54
CA ALA A 22 -3.75 9.67 -11.28
C ALA A 22 -4.31 8.77 -10.15
N LYS A 23 -3.93 7.49 -10.13
CA LYS A 23 -4.30 6.56 -9.05
C LYS A 23 -3.75 6.99 -7.69
N LEU A 24 -2.47 7.36 -7.66
CA LEU A 24 -1.82 7.84 -6.43
C LEU A 24 -2.44 9.16 -5.96
N ALA A 25 -2.73 10.08 -6.88
CA ALA A 25 -3.39 11.34 -6.56
C ALA A 25 -4.81 11.12 -6.03
N ALA A 26 -5.59 10.24 -6.67
CA ALA A 26 -6.92 9.87 -6.19
C ALA A 26 -6.87 9.25 -4.79
N ALA A 27 -5.93 8.32 -4.55
CA ALA A 27 -5.73 7.74 -3.21
C ALA A 27 -5.32 8.81 -2.20
N ALA A 28 -4.40 9.72 -2.55
CA ALA A 28 -3.98 10.81 -1.66
C ALA A 28 -5.13 11.76 -1.30
N ILE A 29 -6.00 12.10 -2.26
CA ILE A 29 -7.20 12.93 -2.00
C ILE A 29 -8.10 12.26 -0.96
N LEU A 30 -8.38 10.96 -1.12
CA LEU A 30 -9.21 10.21 -0.17
C LEU A 30 -8.53 10.07 1.20
N LEU A 31 -7.21 9.87 1.24
CA LEU A 31 -6.46 9.85 2.48
C LEU A 31 -6.54 11.19 3.21
N VAL A 32 -6.37 12.31 2.51
CA VAL A 32 -6.50 13.65 3.10
C VAL A 32 -7.90 13.84 3.67
N ALA A 33 -8.96 13.46 2.95
CA ALA A 33 -10.33 13.54 3.44
C ALA A 33 -10.55 12.72 4.72
N LEU A 34 -9.99 11.49 4.78
CA LEU A 34 -10.04 10.63 5.96
C LEU A 34 -9.25 11.19 7.15
N PHE A 35 -8.18 11.95 6.91
CA PHE A 35 -7.43 12.61 7.99
C PHE A 35 -8.11 13.88 8.47
N VAL A 36 -8.73 14.65 7.59
CA VAL A 36 -9.43 15.91 7.96
C VAL A 36 -10.69 15.62 8.78
N SER A 37 -11.37 14.53 8.53
CA SER A 37 -12.63 14.17 9.17
C SER A 37 -12.47 12.94 10.08
N LEU A 38 -12.71 13.09 11.38
CA LEU A 38 -12.54 12.04 12.38
C LEU A 38 -13.81 11.20 12.64
N ASP A 39 -14.87 11.46 11.90
CA ASP A 39 -16.16 10.79 12.06
C ASP A 39 -16.24 9.42 11.37
N TRP A 40 -17.13 8.58 11.84
CA TRP A 40 -17.36 7.25 11.30
C TRP A 40 -18.12 7.27 9.96
N VAL A 41 -18.96 8.31 9.72
CA VAL A 41 -19.77 8.46 8.51
C VAL A 41 -18.88 8.68 7.28
N THR A 42 -17.95 9.63 7.36
CA THR A 42 -16.96 9.88 6.28
C THR A 42 -16.16 8.62 5.96
N ALA A 43 -15.70 7.91 7.00
CA ALA A 43 -14.96 6.67 6.80
C ALA A 43 -15.82 5.58 6.12
N LEU A 44 -17.07 5.43 6.52
CA LEU A 44 -18.00 4.46 5.93
C LEU A 44 -18.31 4.78 4.47
N VAL A 45 -18.65 6.04 4.15
CA VAL A 45 -18.97 6.45 2.78
C VAL A 45 -17.78 6.24 1.84
N ILE A 46 -16.58 6.62 2.27
CA ILE A 46 -15.35 6.41 1.48
C ILE A 46 -15.07 4.90 1.31
N LEU A 47 -15.22 4.10 2.36
CA LEU A 47 -15.03 2.65 2.29
C LEU A 47 -16.00 2.00 1.31
N LEU A 48 -17.29 2.36 1.35
CA LEU A 48 -18.30 1.86 0.41
C LEU A 48 -18.01 2.29 -1.03
N GLY A 49 -17.62 3.55 -1.24
CA GLY A 49 -17.19 4.05 -2.55
C GLY A 49 -15.99 3.29 -3.09
N LEU A 50 -14.97 3.05 -2.27
CA LEU A 50 -13.81 2.24 -2.65
C LEU A 50 -14.17 0.78 -2.91
N ALA A 51 -15.04 0.18 -2.11
CA ALA A 51 -15.55 -1.17 -2.34
C ALA A 51 -16.29 -1.29 -3.68
N ALA A 52 -17.07 -0.28 -4.06
CA ALA A 52 -17.69 -0.22 -5.37
C ALA A 52 -16.65 -0.15 -6.50
N THR A 53 -15.54 0.59 -6.33
CA THR A 53 -14.48 0.69 -7.34
C THR A 53 -13.72 -0.61 -7.55
N VAL A 54 -13.73 -1.55 -6.60
CA VAL A 54 -13.11 -2.88 -6.77
C VAL A 54 -13.67 -3.60 -8.00
N ARG A 55 -14.96 -3.40 -8.33
CA ARG A 55 -15.59 -3.99 -9.52
C ARG A 55 -14.93 -3.55 -10.84
N TRP A 56 -14.39 -2.33 -10.89
CA TRP A 56 -13.72 -1.78 -12.08
C TRP A 56 -12.19 -1.92 -12.03
N SER A 57 -11.66 -2.49 -10.97
CA SER A 57 -10.21 -2.66 -10.79
C SER A 57 -9.63 -3.89 -11.51
N GLY A 58 -10.50 -4.85 -11.91
CA GLY A 58 -10.06 -6.13 -12.45
C GLY A 58 -9.46 -7.08 -11.40
N ILE A 59 -9.59 -6.75 -10.12
CA ILE A 59 -9.13 -7.58 -9.00
C ILE A 59 -10.24 -8.58 -8.65
N ASP A 60 -9.89 -9.84 -8.42
CA ASP A 60 -10.81 -10.81 -7.84
C ASP A 60 -11.08 -10.44 -6.35
N PRO A 61 -12.34 -10.09 -5.98
CA PRO A 61 -12.68 -9.71 -4.61
C PRO A 61 -12.36 -10.78 -3.58
N ARG A 62 -12.49 -12.06 -3.96
CA ARG A 62 -12.19 -13.19 -3.06
C ARG A 62 -10.69 -13.29 -2.78
N LEU A 63 -9.87 -13.08 -3.82
CA LEU A 63 -8.42 -13.09 -3.69
C LEU A 63 -7.93 -11.87 -2.92
N LEU A 64 -8.57 -10.71 -3.12
CA LEU A 64 -8.32 -9.49 -2.35
C LEU A 64 -8.58 -9.73 -0.86
N LEU A 65 -9.78 -10.21 -0.49
CA LEU A 65 -10.13 -10.53 0.90
C LEU A 65 -9.16 -11.56 1.51
N ARG A 66 -8.83 -12.63 0.77
CA ARG A 66 -7.93 -13.67 1.24
C ARG A 66 -6.51 -13.17 1.48
N ARG A 67 -6.06 -12.16 0.76
CA ARG A 67 -4.69 -11.60 0.92
C ARG A 67 -4.63 -10.44 1.91
N SER A 68 -5.71 -9.66 2.04
CA SER A 68 -5.78 -8.52 2.96
C SER A 68 -6.43 -8.84 4.31
N TRP A 69 -6.80 -10.10 4.57
CA TRP A 69 -7.47 -10.49 5.82
C TRP A 69 -6.67 -10.13 7.08
N LEU A 70 -5.33 -10.23 7.03
CA LEU A 70 -4.46 -9.82 8.13
C LEU A 70 -4.54 -8.31 8.41
N ILE A 71 -4.66 -7.50 7.35
CA ILE A 71 -4.82 -6.05 7.47
C ILE A 71 -6.20 -5.74 8.06
N GLY A 72 -7.23 -6.47 7.61
CA GLY A 72 -8.57 -6.37 8.17
C GLY A 72 -8.60 -6.76 9.65
N LEU A 73 -7.96 -7.87 10.01
CA LEU A 73 -7.84 -8.32 11.40
C LEU A 73 -7.09 -7.28 12.26
N ALA A 74 -5.99 -6.72 11.74
CA ALA A 74 -5.24 -5.67 12.44
C ALA A 74 -6.10 -4.42 12.66
N ALA A 75 -6.85 -3.96 11.65
CA ALA A 75 -7.74 -2.82 11.78
C ALA A 75 -8.83 -3.04 12.85
N ILE A 76 -9.46 -4.22 12.84
CA ILE A 76 -10.46 -4.61 13.84
C ILE A 76 -9.83 -4.68 15.23
N SER A 77 -8.65 -5.29 15.36
CA SER A 77 -7.93 -5.38 16.64
C SER A 77 -7.58 -4.00 17.22
N ILE A 78 -7.14 -3.07 16.37
CA ILE A 78 -6.84 -1.70 16.79
C ILE A 78 -8.12 -0.99 17.25
N GLY A 79 -9.24 -1.15 16.53
CA GLY A 79 -10.53 -0.60 16.93
C GLY A 79 -11.02 -1.15 18.28
N ILE A 80 -10.98 -2.47 18.45
CA ILE A 80 -11.34 -3.11 19.72
C ILE A 80 -10.42 -2.63 20.85
N PHE A 81 -9.10 -2.57 20.60
CA PHE A 81 -8.15 -2.08 21.59
C PHE A 81 -8.44 -0.63 21.99
N ASN A 82 -8.77 0.22 21.00
CA ASN A 82 -9.16 1.61 21.26
C ASN A 82 -10.42 1.71 22.11
N ILE A 83 -11.42 0.84 21.88
CA ILE A 83 -12.65 0.82 22.69
C ILE A 83 -12.37 0.36 24.13
N LEU A 84 -11.56 -0.69 24.29
CA LEU A 84 -11.32 -1.29 25.61
C LEU A 84 -10.36 -0.46 26.48
N PHE A 85 -9.38 0.19 25.88
CA PHE A 85 -8.29 0.88 26.56
C PHE A 85 -8.29 2.41 26.35
N ALA A 86 -9.45 2.99 25.97
CA ALA A 86 -9.59 4.44 25.92
C ALA A 86 -9.31 5.05 27.30
N ALA A 87 -8.47 6.08 27.34
CA ALA A 87 -8.06 6.73 28.59
C ALA A 87 -9.26 7.37 29.32
N GLU A 88 -10.23 7.88 28.56
CA GLU A 88 -11.49 8.41 29.07
C GLU A 88 -12.65 7.74 28.31
N GLN A 89 -13.64 7.26 29.07
CA GLN A 89 -14.85 6.71 28.49
C GLN A 89 -15.85 7.84 28.28
N LEU A 90 -16.11 8.16 27.02
CA LEU A 90 -16.93 9.28 26.62
C LEU A 90 -18.39 8.84 26.40
N GLY A 91 -19.35 9.67 26.86
CA GLY A 91 -20.77 9.44 26.70
C GLY A 91 -21.39 8.52 27.76
N PRO A 92 -22.69 8.22 27.64
CA PRO A 92 -23.37 7.31 28.56
C PRO A 92 -22.80 5.89 28.46
N ILE A 93 -22.69 5.21 29.59
CA ILE A 93 -22.17 3.83 29.67
C ILE A 93 -23.19 2.90 29.00
N VAL A 94 -22.76 2.20 27.96
CA VAL A 94 -23.59 1.22 27.22
C VAL A 94 -23.34 -0.19 27.72
N LEU A 95 -22.10 -0.49 28.11
CA LEU A 95 -21.71 -1.82 28.57
C LEU A 95 -20.82 -1.68 29.79
N GLU A 96 -21.19 -2.41 30.86
CA GLU A 96 -20.40 -2.54 32.07
C GLU A 96 -20.19 -4.01 32.38
N VAL A 97 -18.94 -4.49 32.22
CA VAL A 97 -18.57 -5.87 32.49
C VAL A 97 -17.34 -5.86 33.43
N GLY A 98 -17.61 -5.97 34.72
CA GLY A 98 -16.56 -5.92 35.73
C GLY A 98 -15.78 -4.59 35.73
N PRO A 99 -14.46 -4.60 35.55
CA PRO A 99 -13.67 -3.37 35.52
C PRO A 99 -13.76 -2.60 34.20
N ILE A 100 -14.37 -3.19 33.17
CA ILE A 100 -14.45 -2.60 31.83
C ILE A 100 -15.77 -1.85 31.70
N ARG A 101 -15.69 -0.53 31.48
CA ARG A 101 -16.82 0.35 31.20
C ARG A 101 -16.66 0.88 29.78
N ILE A 102 -17.68 0.79 28.96
CA ILE A 102 -17.65 1.24 27.57
C ILE A 102 -18.71 2.32 27.37
N GLY A 103 -18.27 3.54 27.09
CA GLY A 103 -19.13 4.66 26.74
C GLY A 103 -19.62 4.57 25.28
N ALA A 104 -20.82 5.08 25.02
CA ALA A 104 -21.41 5.10 23.69
C ALA A 104 -20.53 5.82 22.65
N GLU A 105 -19.97 6.97 23.01
CA GLU A 105 -19.11 7.73 22.12
C GLU A 105 -17.77 7.04 21.87
N THR A 106 -17.22 6.38 22.88
CA THR A 106 -15.99 5.56 22.73
C THR A 106 -16.22 4.40 21.77
N LEU A 107 -17.38 3.76 21.83
CA LEU A 107 -17.75 2.70 20.89
C LEU A 107 -17.83 3.22 19.46
N VAL A 108 -18.51 4.35 19.23
CA VAL A 108 -18.63 4.99 17.92
C VAL A 108 -17.26 5.41 17.37
N ASN A 109 -16.40 5.97 18.22
CA ASN A 109 -15.05 6.38 17.84
C ASN A 109 -14.19 5.17 17.44
N GLY A 110 -14.26 4.06 18.18
CA GLY A 110 -13.53 2.83 17.85
C GLY A 110 -14.01 2.18 16.55
N ILE A 111 -15.33 2.18 16.31
CA ILE A 111 -15.88 1.73 15.02
C ILE A 111 -15.41 2.67 13.90
N GLY A 112 -15.46 3.97 14.08
CA GLY A 112 -14.99 4.96 13.13
C GLY A 112 -13.51 4.78 12.78
N LEU A 113 -12.67 4.51 13.79
CA LEU A 113 -11.26 4.21 13.60
C LEU A 113 -11.06 2.93 12.78
N THR A 114 -11.81 1.87 13.08
CA THR A 114 -11.76 0.61 12.31
C THR A 114 -12.11 0.84 10.85
N LEU A 115 -13.24 1.51 10.58
CA LEU A 115 -13.69 1.81 9.21
C LEU A 115 -12.66 2.66 8.46
N ARG A 116 -12.05 3.64 9.13
CA ARG A 116 -11.00 4.50 8.57
C ARG A 116 -9.77 3.68 8.18
N LEU A 117 -9.27 2.81 9.07
CA LEU A 117 -8.12 1.95 8.79
C LEU A 117 -8.41 1.01 7.61
N LEU A 118 -9.62 0.47 7.52
CA LEU A 118 -10.04 -0.34 6.38
C LEU A 118 -10.11 0.47 5.07
N ALA A 119 -10.62 1.71 5.13
CA ALA A 119 -10.68 2.59 3.96
C ALA A 119 -9.28 2.98 3.47
N ILE A 120 -8.37 3.35 4.38
CA ILE A 120 -6.96 3.65 4.07
C ILE A 120 -6.28 2.42 3.44
N ALA A 121 -6.46 1.25 4.04
CA ALA A 121 -5.88 0.02 3.53
C ALA A 121 -6.39 -0.31 2.13
N LEU A 122 -7.69 -0.21 1.89
CA LEU A 122 -8.30 -0.50 0.60
C LEU A 122 -7.85 0.50 -0.47
N ALA A 123 -7.79 1.80 -0.16
CA ALA A 123 -7.26 2.82 -1.06
C ALA A 123 -5.81 2.53 -1.46
N GLY A 124 -4.95 2.21 -0.49
CA GLY A 124 -3.55 1.85 -0.71
C GLY A 124 -3.39 0.58 -1.55
N ILE A 125 -4.19 -0.45 -1.29
CA ILE A 125 -4.18 -1.71 -2.05
C ILE A 125 -4.61 -1.46 -3.50
N LEU A 126 -5.71 -0.73 -3.73
CA LEU A 126 -6.19 -0.42 -5.07
C LEU A 126 -5.15 0.38 -5.86
N ALA A 127 -4.55 1.41 -5.27
CA ALA A 127 -3.52 2.21 -5.92
C ALA A 127 -2.26 1.40 -6.25
N THR A 128 -1.79 0.54 -5.33
CA THR A 128 -0.52 -0.17 -5.48
C THR A 128 -0.63 -1.42 -6.35
N VAL A 129 -1.67 -2.25 -6.10
CA VAL A 129 -1.82 -3.54 -6.78
C VAL A 129 -2.15 -3.37 -8.26
N THR A 130 -2.92 -2.33 -8.62
CA THR A 130 -3.28 -2.05 -10.01
C THR A 130 -2.19 -1.31 -10.79
N THR A 131 -1.06 -0.99 -10.17
CA THR A 131 0.01 -0.18 -10.79
C THR A 131 1.24 -1.04 -11.05
N GLU A 132 1.67 -1.10 -12.32
CA GLU A 132 2.93 -1.73 -12.66
C GLU A 132 4.11 -0.83 -12.26
N PRO A 133 5.15 -1.35 -11.56
CA PRO A 133 6.28 -0.54 -11.12
C PRO A 133 7.03 0.17 -12.25
N SER A 134 7.10 -0.42 -13.44
CA SER A 134 7.69 0.19 -14.63
C SER A 134 6.91 1.41 -15.10
N ASP A 135 5.58 1.30 -15.17
CA ASP A 135 4.72 2.41 -15.58
C ASP A 135 4.72 3.53 -14.55
N LEU A 136 4.81 3.15 -13.25
CA LEU A 136 4.97 4.13 -12.17
C LEU A 136 6.28 4.92 -12.32
N ALA A 137 7.40 4.24 -12.56
CA ALA A 137 8.69 4.91 -12.75
C ALA A 137 8.67 5.86 -13.95
N ASP A 138 8.10 5.41 -15.09
CA ASP A 138 7.98 6.24 -16.29
C ASP A 138 7.05 7.45 -16.05
N ALA A 139 5.94 7.26 -15.35
CA ALA A 139 4.99 8.33 -15.03
C ALA A 139 5.60 9.36 -14.05
N LEU A 140 6.36 8.91 -13.04
CA LEU A 140 7.07 9.79 -12.11
C LEU A 140 8.10 10.68 -12.82
N ILE A 141 8.85 10.11 -13.76
CA ILE A 141 9.83 10.88 -14.54
C ILE A 141 9.13 11.90 -15.44
N GLN A 142 8.07 11.48 -16.16
CA GLN A 142 7.45 12.30 -17.22
C GLN A 142 6.47 13.33 -16.68
N GLN A 143 5.77 13.06 -15.56
CA GLN A 143 4.70 13.91 -15.05
C GLN A 143 5.11 14.68 -13.79
N LEU A 144 5.87 14.05 -12.89
CA LEU A 144 6.36 14.68 -11.65
C LEU A 144 7.80 15.14 -11.74
N HIS A 145 8.46 15.01 -12.92
CA HIS A 145 9.83 15.45 -13.18
C HIS A 145 10.84 14.89 -12.16
N VAL A 146 10.58 13.70 -11.64
CA VAL A 146 11.52 12.99 -10.76
C VAL A 146 12.78 12.64 -11.55
N SER A 147 13.95 12.82 -10.94
CA SER A 147 15.21 12.50 -11.59
C SER A 147 15.22 11.07 -12.16
N PRO A 148 15.53 10.89 -13.47
CA PRO A 148 15.58 9.57 -14.09
C PRO A 148 16.55 8.60 -13.39
N ARG A 149 17.65 9.11 -12.83
CA ARG A 149 18.63 8.31 -12.09
C ARG A 149 17.98 7.66 -10.88
N PHE A 150 17.17 8.41 -10.14
CA PHE A 150 16.46 7.90 -8.96
C PHE A 150 15.35 6.90 -9.33
N ALA A 151 14.47 7.26 -10.25
CA ALA A 151 13.32 6.42 -10.61
C ALA A 151 13.75 5.08 -11.26
N ILE A 152 14.74 5.12 -12.17
CA ILE A 152 15.27 3.90 -12.81
C ILE A 152 16.10 3.08 -11.82
N GLY A 153 16.86 3.72 -10.92
CA GLY A 153 17.58 3.04 -9.85
C GLY A 153 16.62 2.29 -8.90
N ALA A 154 15.53 2.94 -8.48
CA ALA A 154 14.48 2.32 -7.67
C ALA A 154 13.79 1.15 -8.39
N LEU A 155 13.45 1.31 -9.68
CA LEU A 155 12.89 0.25 -10.50
C LEU A 155 13.84 -0.96 -10.62
N ALA A 156 15.13 -0.68 -10.81
CA ALA A 156 16.17 -1.70 -10.86
C ALA A 156 16.28 -2.45 -9.52
N ALA A 157 16.22 -1.75 -8.39
CA ALA A 157 16.22 -2.34 -7.06
C ALA A 157 15.00 -3.26 -6.86
N LEU A 158 13.80 -2.83 -7.26
CA LEU A 158 12.58 -3.66 -7.20
C LEU A 158 12.72 -4.94 -8.03
N ARG A 159 13.34 -4.87 -9.21
CA ARG A 159 13.60 -6.05 -10.04
C ARG A 159 14.63 -7.01 -9.45
N LEU A 160 15.51 -6.54 -8.56
CA LEU A 160 16.46 -7.40 -7.85
C LEU A 160 15.79 -8.24 -6.75
N ILE A 161 14.67 -7.82 -6.18
CA ILE A 161 13.99 -8.53 -5.07
C ILE A 161 13.70 -10.01 -5.41
N PRO A 162 13.04 -10.34 -6.54
CA PRO A 162 12.78 -11.74 -6.88
C PRO A 162 14.06 -12.55 -7.11
N LEU A 163 15.10 -11.90 -7.64
CA LEU A 163 16.40 -12.52 -7.87
C LEU A 163 17.10 -12.86 -6.54
N LEU A 164 17.11 -11.90 -5.60
CA LEU A 164 17.66 -12.12 -4.26
C LEU A 164 16.89 -13.21 -3.49
N ALA A 165 15.56 -13.28 -3.67
CA ALA A 165 14.75 -14.34 -3.08
C ALA A 165 15.17 -15.74 -3.57
N ARG A 166 15.44 -15.89 -4.87
CA ARG A 166 15.97 -17.15 -5.45
C ARG A 166 17.36 -17.44 -4.93
N GLU A 167 18.25 -16.45 -4.89
CA GLU A 167 19.62 -16.60 -4.38
C GLU A 167 19.63 -17.00 -2.90
N ARG A 168 18.72 -16.43 -2.10
CA ARG A 168 18.54 -16.85 -0.70
C ARG A 168 18.23 -18.35 -0.60
N GLN A 169 17.33 -18.87 -1.46
CA GLN A 169 17.00 -20.29 -1.50
C GLN A 169 18.22 -21.14 -1.87
N THR A 170 18.98 -20.73 -2.91
CA THR A 170 20.19 -21.43 -3.37
C THR A 170 21.27 -21.47 -2.29
N ILE A 171 21.54 -20.34 -1.61
CA ILE A 171 22.49 -20.29 -0.47
C ILE A 171 22.03 -21.24 0.64
N GLY A 172 20.73 -21.24 0.96
CA GLY A 172 20.17 -22.12 1.99
C GLY A 172 20.34 -23.61 1.64
N LEU A 173 20.11 -23.99 0.39
CA LEU A 173 20.32 -25.36 -0.10
C LEU A 173 21.81 -25.75 -0.05
N ALA A 174 22.69 -24.89 -0.54
CA ALA A 174 24.13 -25.11 -0.52
C ALA A 174 24.70 -25.29 0.91
N ARG A 175 24.21 -24.52 1.88
CA ARG A 175 24.59 -24.67 3.29
C ARG A 175 24.12 -26.00 3.86
N ARG A 176 22.86 -26.40 3.60
CA ARG A 176 22.34 -27.70 4.04
C ARG A 176 23.12 -28.86 3.46
N ALA A 177 23.47 -28.80 2.17
CA ALA A 177 24.31 -29.82 1.54
C ALA A 177 25.71 -29.97 2.18
N ARG A 178 26.20 -28.90 2.82
CA ARG A 178 27.48 -28.91 3.59
C ARG A 178 27.29 -29.23 5.06
N GLY A 179 26.11 -29.69 5.48
CA GLY A 179 25.81 -30.00 6.88
C GLY A 179 25.64 -28.78 7.79
N VAL A 180 25.57 -27.56 7.22
CA VAL A 180 25.38 -26.32 7.99
C VAL A 180 23.89 -26.09 8.14
N ASP A 181 23.33 -26.52 9.28
CA ASP A 181 21.93 -26.32 9.64
C ASP A 181 21.83 -25.81 11.09
N ALA A 182 20.79 -25.07 11.38
CA ALA A 182 20.53 -24.56 12.71
C ALA A 182 19.93 -25.61 13.66
N GLY A 183 19.40 -26.70 13.13
CA GLY A 183 18.64 -27.67 13.90
C GLY A 183 17.52 -26.99 14.69
N ARG A 184 17.50 -27.25 16.03
CA ARG A 184 16.55 -26.62 16.97
C ARG A 184 17.12 -25.39 17.71
N ASN A 185 18.35 -24.97 17.42
CA ASN A 185 19.01 -23.89 18.16
C ASN A 185 18.68 -22.51 17.53
N PRO A 186 17.90 -21.65 18.21
CA PRO A 186 17.49 -20.36 17.66
C PRO A 186 18.66 -19.40 17.48
N VAL A 187 19.69 -19.46 18.33
CA VAL A 187 20.88 -18.60 18.24
C VAL A 187 21.67 -18.92 16.97
N VAL A 188 21.85 -20.21 16.67
CA VAL A 188 22.50 -20.64 15.45
C VAL A 188 21.67 -20.23 14.22
N ALA A 189 20.33 -20.36 14.29
CA ALA A 189 19.42 -19.92 13.23
C ALA A 189 19.58 -18.43 12.91
N VAL A 190 19.60 -17.56 13.93
CA VAL A 190 19.80 -16.11 13.77
C VAL A 190 21.18 -15.82 13.18
N ARG A 191 22.24 -16.46 13.66
CA ARG A 191 23.61 -16.28 13.13
C ARG A 191 23.72 -16.70 11.66
N LEU A 192 23.11 -17.82 11.29
CA LEU A 192 23.07 -18.28 9.90
C LEU A 192 22.25 -17.34 9.00
N ALA A 193 21.11 -16.84 9.51
CA ALA A 193 20.29 -15.86 8.79
C ALA A 193 21.06 -14.54 8.58
N ALA A 194 21.74 -14.02 9.60
CA ALA A 194 22.55 -12.81 9.50
C ALA A 194 23.67 -12.96 8.45
N GLY A 195 24.41 -14.08 8.50
CA GLY A 195 25.44 -14.38 7.49
C GLY A 195 24.88 -14.54 6.07
N GLN A 196 23.64 -15.04 5.94
CA GLN A 196 22.97 -15.12 4.63
C GLN A 196 22.55 -13.75 4.13
N LEU A 197 21.99 -12.90 5.01
CA LEU A 197 21.64 -11.51 4.67
C LEU A 197 22.87 -10.71 4.26
N ALA A 198 24.00 -10.84 4.98
CA ALA A 198 25.25 -10.19 4.62
C ALA A 198 25.74 -10.61 3.22
N ALA A 199 25.71 -11.90 2.91
CA ALA A 199 26.11 -12.40 1.58
C ALA A 199 25.20 -11.87 0.47
N LEU A 200 23.87 -11.81 0.71
CA LEU A 200 22.89 -11.26 -0.23
C LEU A 200 23.12 -9.75 -0.43
N LEU A 201 23.41 -9.01 0.65
CA LEU A 201 23.69 -7.57 0.57
C LEU A 201 24.92 -7.28 -0.27
N VAL A 202 26.04 -7.98 -0.01
CA VAL A 202 27.26 -7.86 -0.82
C VAL A 202 26.98 -8.19 -2.28
N GLY A 203 26.22 -9.25 -2.54
CA GLY A 203 25.78 -9.63 -3.89
C GLY A 203 24.92 -8.56 -4.57
N ALA A 204 24.00 -7.94 -3.83
CA ALA A 204 23.14 -6.87 -4.31
C ALA A 204 23.95 -5.60 -4.67
N VAL A 205 24.85 -5.17 -3.78
CA VAL A 205 25.74 -4.02 -4.03
C VAL A 205 26.59 -4.26 -5.26
N ARG A 206 27.25 -5.42 -5.37
CA ARG A 206 28.06 -5.77 -6.53
C ARG A 206 27.27 -5.76 -7.85
N ARG A 207 26.01 -6.21 -7.85
CA ARG A 207 25.15 -6.14 -9.03
C ARG A 207 24.71 -4.73 -9.34
N GLY A 208 24.34 -3.96 -8.32
CA GLY A 208 23.98 -2.55 -8.48
C GLY A 208 25.12 -1.73 -9.09
N SER A 209 26.33 -1.90 -8.57
CA SER A 209 27.52 -1.22 -9.11
C SER A 209 27.80 -1.58 -10.56
N ARG A 210 27.74 -2.87 -10.90
CA ARG A 210 27.92 -3.32 -12.29
C ARG A 210 26.85 -2.77 -13.22
N MET A 211 25.60 -2.67 -12.75
CA MET A 211 24.49 -2.11 -13.52
C MET A 211 24.67 -0.60 -13.70
N ALA A 212 25.10 0.12 -12.68
CA ALA A 212 25.41 1.55 -12.78
C ALA A 212 26.52 1.82 -13.81
N LEU A 213 27.62 1.09 -13.74
CA LEU A 213 28.72 1.20 -14.72
C LEU A 213 28.26 0.88 -16.15
N ALA A 214 27.42 -0.16 -16.31
CA ALA A 214 26.86 -0.50 -17.62
C ALA A 214 25.90 0.58 -18.16
N MET A 215 25.16 1.27 -17.30
CA MET A 215 24.33 2.41 -17.67
C MET A 215 25.18 3.62 -18.09
N GLU A 216 26.22 3.93 -17.32
CA GLU A 216 27.15 5.01 -17.63
C GLU A 216 27.89 4.76 -18.96
N ALA A 217 28.36 3.53 -19.20
CA ALA A 217 28.98 3.15 -20.45
C ALA A 217 28.07 3.29 -21.69
N ARG A 218 26.73 3.19 -21.46
CA ARG A 218 25.71 3.44 -22.50
C ARG A 218 25.28 4.90 -22.61
N GLY A 219 26.00 5.83 -21.96
CA GLY A 219 25.69 7.25 -21.99
C GLY A 219 24.47 7.67 -21.16
N PHE A 220 24.09 6.86 -20.15
CA PHE A 220 22.98 7.22 -19.29
C PHE A 220 23.27 8.49 -18.48
N GLY A 221 22.47 9.53 -18.73
CA GLY A 221 22.65 10.83 -18.10
C GLY A 221 23.69 11.74 -18.76
N ALA A 222 24.29 11.34 -19.90
CA ALA A 222 25.26 12.17 -20.66
C ALA A 222 24.57 13.27 -21.47
N LEU A 223 23.33 13.06 -21.90
CA LEU A 223 22.58 14.03 -22.70
C LEU A 223 21.54 14.77 -21.85
N PRO A 224 21.34 16.07 -22.06
CA PRO A 224 20.37 16.89 -21.35
C PRO A 224 18.92 16.52 -21.71
N SER A 225 18.68 15.99 -22.92
CA SER A 225 17.37 15.53 -23.37
C SER A 225 17.38 14.02 -23.64
N ARG A 226 16.36 13.31 -23.16
CA ARG A 226 16.18 11.88 -23.41
C ARG A 226 14.94 11.63 -24.26
N THR A 227 15.05 10.70 -25.20
CA THR A 227 13.89 10.13 -25.86
C THR A 227 13.17 9.16 -24.89
N VAL A 228 11.86 9.18 -24.93
CA VAL A 228 11.03 8.34 -24.08
C VAL A 228 10.45 7.19 -24.90
N ALA A 229 10.82 5.95 -24.56
CA ALA A 229 10.34 4.76 -25.28
C ALA A 229 8.87 4.45 -24.97
N ARG A 230 8.44 4.71 -23.73
CA ARG A 230 7.03 4.53 -23.29
C ARG A 230 6.49 5.88 -22.85
N VAL A 231 5.60 6.46 -23.65
CA VAL A 231 4.99 7.75 -23.34
C VAL A 231 3.81 7.53 -22.39
N GLN A 232 3.93 8.06 -21.18
CA GLN A 232 2.86 8.08 -20.18
C GLN A 232 2.08 9.40 -20.30
N ARG A 233 0.91 9.35 -20.96
CA ARG A 233 0.04 10.53 -21.10
C ARG A 233 -1.14 10.42 -20.17
N MET A 234 -1.50 11.52 -19.53
CA MET A 234 -2.76 11.66 -18.82
C MET A 234 -3.93 11.66 -19.83
N ARG A 235 -4.83 10.71 -19.69
CA ARG A 235 -6.05 10.60 -20.52
C ARG A 235 -7.21 11.28 -19.80
N ARG A 236 -8.29 11.60 -20.55
CA ARG A 236 -9.52 12.11 -19.92
C ARG A 236 -10.09 11.18 -18.84
N ALA A 237 -9.94 9.87 -19.03
CA ALA A 237 -10.33 8.87 -18.02
C ALA A 237 -9.54 9.00 -16.71
N ASP A 238 -8.27 9.39 -16.75
CA ASP A 238 -7.44 9.57 -15.56
C ASP A 238 -7.91 10.77 -14.73
N TRP A 239 -8.30 11.86 -15.41
CA TRP A 239 -8.94 13.01 -14.76
C TRP A 239 -10.29 12.64 -14.16
N ALA A 240 -11.06 11.75 -14.82
CA ALA A 240 -12.33 11.27 -14.29
C ALA A 240 -12.14 10.47 -12.98
N TRP A 241 -11.07 9.67 -12.85
CA TRP A 241 -10.73 9.00 -11.60
C TRP A 241 -10.40 9.97 -10.47
N MET A 242 -9.62 11.01 -10.75
CA MET A 242 -9.29 12.05 -9.76
C MET A 242 -10.53 12.86 -9.37
N ALA A 243 -11.35 13.25 -10.34
CA ALA A 243 -12.62 13.95 -10.11
C ALA A 243 -13.59 13.07 -9.30
N GLY A 244 -13.68 11.78 -9.61
CA GLY A 244 -14.47 10.81 -8.85
C GLY A 244 -14.03 10.67 -7.40
N ALA A 245 -12.72 10.62 -7.15
CA ALA A 245 -12.18 10.61 -5.79
C ALA A 245 -12.49 11.90 -5.04
N THR A 246 -12.37 13.07 -5.69
CA THR A 246 -12.72 14.37 -5.10
C THR A 246 -14.23 14.46 -4.82
N ALA A 247 -15.06 14.01 -5.75
CA ALA A 247 -16.51 13.98 -5.58
C ALA A 247 -16.92 13.05 -4.43
N LEU A 248 -16.29 11.86 -4.32
CA LEU A 248 -16.52 10.93 -3.22
C LEU A 248 -16.10 11.52 -1.87
N ALA A 249 -14.96 12.20 -1.80
CA ALA A 249 -14.49 12.90 -0.61
C ALA A 249 -15.45 14.03 -0.21
N ALA A 250 -15.87 14.86 -1.15
CA ALA A 250 -16.83 15.94 -0.93
C ALA A 250 -18.20 15.41 -0.48
N LEU A 251 -18.69 14.33 -1.11
CA LEU A 251 -19.93 13.66 -0.74
C LEU A 251 -19.84 13.10 0.68
N ALA A 252 -18.74 12.44 1.04
CA ALA A 252 -18.54 11.85 2.36
C ALA A 252 -18.56 12.93 3.45
N ILE A 253 -17.83 14.02 3.27
CA ILE A 253 -17.81 15.16 4.19
C ILE A 253 -19.18 15.86 4.22
N GLY A 254 -19.83 16.05 3.07
CA GLY A 254 -21.16 16.65 2.97
C GLY A 254 -22.22 15.86 3.72
N VAL A 255 -22.23 14.53 3.60
CA VAL A 255 -23.14 13.65 4.35
C VAL A 255 -22.86 13.74 5.85
N SER A 256 -21.59 13.76 6.24
CA SER A 256 -21.22 13.89 7.65
C SER A 256 -21.67 15.23 8.25
N LEU A 257 -21.54 16.33 7.51
CA LEU A 257 -22.03 17.66 7.90
C LEU A 257 -23.56 17.67 8.01
N ALA A 258 -24.26 17.08 7.04
CA ALA A 258 -25.72 17.02 7.03
C ALA A 258 -26.29 16.21 8.22
N LEU A 259 -25.58 15.17 8.65
CA LEU A 259 -25.95 14.34 9.81
C LEU A 259 -25.47 14.94 11.14
N GLY A 260 -24.73 16.06 11.12
CA GLY A 260 -24.21 16.70 12.34
C GLY A 260 -23.14 15.86 13.08
N THR A 261 -22.56 14.87 12.39
CA THR A 261 -21.55 13.96 12.97
C THR A 261 -20.12 14.40 12.71
N TRP A 262 -19.94 15.46 11.93
CA TRP A 262 -18.62 15.92 11.49
C TRP A 262 -17.76 16.38 12.68
N ARG A 263 -16.59 15.76 12.80
CA ARG A 263 -15.58 16.12 13.80
C ARG A 263 -14.27 16.40 13.07
N PRO A 264 -13.85 17.67 12.95
CA PRO A 264 -12.58 18.01 12.31
C PRO A 264 -11.39 17.62 13.20
N LEU A 265 -10.26 17.31 12.56
CA LEU A 265 -9.00 17.04 13.28
C LEU A 265 -8.47 18.28 14.00
N LEU A 266 -8.76 19.48 13.49
CA LEU A 266 -8.26 20.79 13.95
C LEU A 266 -9.38 21.62 14.60
N GLY A 267 -10.26 21.03 15.36
CA GLY A 267 -11.37 21.69 16.03
C GLY A 267 -11.29 21.61 17.53
#